data_7b873293529137fbfd098079855005fd
#
_entry.id   7b873293529137fbfd098079855005fd
#
_cell.length_a   1.000
_cell.length_b   1.000
_cell.length_c   1.000
_cell.angle_alpha   90.00
_cell.angle_beta   90.00
_cell.angle_gamma   90.00
#
_symmetry.space_group_name_H-M   'P 1'
#
loop_
_entity.id
_entity.type
_entity.pdbx_description
1 polymer ?
#
loop_
_entity_poly.entity_id
_entity_poly.type
_entity_poly.pdbx_seq_one_letter_code
_entity_poly.pdbx_strand_id
1 'polypeptide(L)'
;MKYILMIGDGLADRPLRELGGKTPLQVSEHPNMDFIAYHGSCGRLITLPQELEIGTDVAIMSILGYDPRKFHTGRGPLEAASIGVELNENDIAFRCNLITEKNGILIDYSAGHIKTEEARELLKCIKDAYEKYKEIEFFVGVSYRHLLVLKGNRYSNKIICTPPHDALDKTILEILPREIDERGKKTARTLKKMIIASKDILLDHPINRKRIKKGINPANMIWPWGQGMKPRFQPFYDLYGIKGAVISAVDIVNGIGTFVGMDVIRVPGATGYHDTNYEGKADYALESLKDHDFVLVHVEAPDEASHLGDYDLKIKTIEDLDKRLIGRLLNGLKEDYTIAILPDHATLTELRTHARDSVPFAIFSTSQIGGDKVKHFNEISVKEGSFGLMEGINFMPLFLRRSRPIE
;
A
#
# COMPACT_ATOMS: atom_id res chain seq x y z
N MET A 1 23.78 -0.71 -16.02
CA MET A 1 22.36 -1.00 -16.34
C MET A 1 21.53 -0.52 -15.17
N LYS A 2 20.59 0.39 -15.40
CA LYS A 2 19.66 0.90 -14.39
C LYS A 2 18.29 0.22 -14.55
N TYR A 3 17.61 -0.03 -13.45
CA TYR A 3 16.30 -0.69 -13.44
C TYR A 3 15.24 0.22 -12.83
N ILE A 4 14.16 0.46 -13.53
CA ILE A 4 13.06 1.32 -13.09
C ILE A 4 11.77 0.51 -13.09
N LEU A 5 11.17 0.33 -11.91
CA LEU A 5 9.89 -0.34 -11.75
C LEU A 5 8.81 0.70 -11.45
N MET A 6 7.93 0.90 -12.43
CA MET A 6 6.79 1.80 -12.31
C MET A 6 5.56 1.03 -11.90
N ILE A 7 5.00 1.36 -10.75
CA ILE A 7 3.74 0.79 -10.28
C ILE A 7 2.67 1.88 -10.23
N GLY A 8 1.69 1.74 -11.11
CA GLY A 8 0.44 2.49 -11.00
C GLY A 8 -0.57 1.65 -10.23
N ASP A 9 -0.78 2.01 -8.96
CA ASP A 9 -1.69 1.30 -8.09
C ASP A 9 -3.10 1.29 -8.67
N GLY A 10 -3.71 0.11 -8.71
CA GLY A 10 -5.07 -0.04 -9.17
C GLY A 10 -5.33 0.34 -10.63
N LEU A 11 -4.30 0.47 -11.49
CA LEU A 11 -4.47 0.85 -12.91
C LEU A 11 -5.44 -0.07 -13.66
N ALA A 12 -5.39 -1.38 -13.40
CA ALA A 12 -6.20 -2.35 -14.09
C ALA A 12 -7.66 -2.31 -13.62
N ASP A 13 -8.56 -2.58 -14.57
CA ASP A 13 -10.00 -2.61 -14.31
C ASP A 13 -10.69 -3.64 -15.21
N ARG A 14 -11.98 -3.85 -15.01
CA ARG A 14 -12.85 -4.55 -15.94
C ARG A 14 -13.52 -3.58 -16.90
N PRO A 15 -14.03 -4.07 -18.06
CA PRO A 15 -14.78 -3.23 -18.97
C PRO A 15 -15.99 -2.58 -18.29
N LEU A 16 -16.13 -1.25 -18.45
CA LEU A 16 -17.20 -0.44 -17.87
C LEU A 16 -18.25 -0.13 -18.93
N ARG A 17 -19.50 -0.18 -18.55
CA ARG A 17 -20.63 0.14 -19.44
C ARG A 17 -20.57 1.60 -19.90
N GLU A 18 -20.21 2.50 -19.01
CA GLU A 18 -20.06 3.93 -19.24
C GLU A 18 -18.98 4.26 -20.29
N LEU A 19 -17.98 3.37 -20.43
CA LEU A 19 -16.90 3.47 -21.40
C LEU A 19 -17.15 2.63 -22.67
N GLY A 20 -18.40 2.26 -22.92
CA GLY A 20 -18.77 1.45 -24.09
C GLY A 20 -18.19 0.02 -24.07
N GLY A 21 -18.02 -0.56 -22.89
CA GLY A 21 -17.48 -1.91 -22.71
C GLY A 21 -15.96 -1.96 -22.81
N LYS A 22 -15.27 -0.86 -22.58
CA LYS A 22 -13.80 -0.78 -22.50
C LYS A 22 -13.34 -0.51 -21.08
N THR A 23 -12.07 -0.83 -20.78
CA THR A 23 -11.45 -0.46 -19.51
C THR A 23 -10.94 0.99 -19.54
N PRO A 24 -10.69 1.63 -18.38
CA PRO A 24 -10.04 2.94 -18.31
C PRO A 24 -8.70 2.97 -19.07
N LEU A 25 -7.87 1.92 -18.97
CA LEU A 25 -6.62 1.79 -19.74
C LEU A 25 -6.87 1.74 -21.24
N GLN A 26 -7.98 1.15 -21.73
CA GLN A 26 -8.28 1.10 -23.16
C GLN A 26 -8.74 2.43 -23.76
N VAL A 27 -9.20 3.37 -22.94
CA VAL A 27 -9.71 4.66 -23.41
C VAL A 27 -8.80 5.84 -23.10
N SER A 28 -7.90 5.72 -22.13
CA SER A 28 -6.94 6.77 -21.78
C SER A 28 -5.84 6.94 -22.83
N GLU A 29 -5.30 8.16 -22.95
CA GLU A 29 -4.14 8.48 -23.76
C GLU A 29 -2.84 8.28 -22.98
N HIS A 30 -2.08 7.21 -23.28
CA HIS A 30 -0.85 6.84 -22.56
C HIS A 30 0.28 6.39 -23.50
N PRO A 31 0.75 7.28 -24.39
CA PRO A 31 1.70 6.93 -25.45
C PRO A 31 3.06 6.43 -24.95
N ASN A 32 3.49 6.80 -23.73
CA ASN A 32 4.75 6.33 -23.16
C ASN A 32 4.64 4.88 -22.64
N MET A 33 3.49 4.49 -22.06
CA MET A 33 3.21 3.09 -21.71
C MET A 33 3.09 2.23 -22.98
N ASP A 34 2.43 2.74 -24.01
CA ASP A 34 2.35 2.10 -25.33
C ASP A 34 3.73 1.92 -25.97
N PHE A 35 4.61 2.92 -25.85
CA PHE A 35 6.01 2.80 -26.29
C PHE A 35 6.72 1.67 -25.60
N ILE A 36 6.60 1.55 -24.27
CA ILE A 36 7.21 0.46 -23.48
C ILE A 36 6.66 -0.91 -23.95
N ALA A 37 5.35 -1.00 -24.15
CA ALA A 37 4.71 -2.25 -24.61
C ALA A 37 5.12 -2.63 -26.04
N TYR A 38 5.18 -1.67 -26.95
CA TYR A 38 5.48 -1.91 -28.36
C TYR A 38 6.96 -2.31 -28.60
N HIS A 39 7.87 -1.66 -27.89
CA HIS A 39 9.31 -1.91 -28.03
C HIS A 39 9.84 -2.97 -27.05
N GLY A 40 9.08 -3.28 -26.01
CA GLY A 40 9.39 -4.26 -24.99
C GLY A 40 8.68 -5.60 -25.18
N SER A 41 8.59 -6.34 -24.09
CA SER A 41 7.84 -7.59 -24.00
C SER A 41 6.77 -7.49 -22.92
N CYS A 42 5.61 -8.07 -23.21
CA CYS A 42 4.39 -7.95 -22.42
C CYS A 42 3.92 -9.29 -21.86
N GLY A 43 3.12 -9.22 -20.81
CA GLY A 43 2.44 -10.35 -20.22
C GLY A 43 1.41 -9.94 -19.17
N ARG A 44 0.94 -10.95 -18.45
CA ARG A 44 0.01 -10.75 -17.32
C ARG A 44 0.58 -11.35 -16.05
N LEU A 45 0.29 -10.75 -14.92
CA LEU A 45 0.84 -11.14 -13.62
C LEU A 45 -0.27 -11.46 -12.64
N ILE A 46 -0.16 -12.59 -11.93
CA ILE A 46 -0.98 -12.91 -10.75
C ILE A 46 -0.21 -12.43 -9.53
N THR A 47 -0.56 -11.26 -9.01
CA THR A 47 0.13 -10.61 -7.89
C THR A 47 -0.42 -11.02 -6.52
N LEU A 48 -1.66 -11.50 -6.49
CA LEU A 48 -2.44 -11.78 -5.29
C LEU A 48 -2.71 -13.29 -5.16
N PRO A 49 -1.97 -14.03 -4.31
CA PRO A 49 -2.27 -15.42 -3.99
C PRO A 49 -3.69 -15.59 -3.43
N GLN A 50 -4.35 -16.72 -3.76
CA GLN A 50 -5.74 -16.97 -3.39
C GLN A 50 -5.98 -17.03 -1.87
N GLU A 51 -4.96 -17.46 -1.12
CA GLU A 51 -5.02 -17.72 0.30
C GLU A 51 -4.90 -16.46 1.18
N LEU A 52 -4.47 -15.33 0.59
CA LEU A 52 -4.22 -14.09 1.33
C LEU A 52 -5.30 -13.04 1.05
N GLU A 53 -5.42 -12.07 1.94
CA GLU A 53 -6.27 -10.90 1.71
C GLU A 53 -5.79 -10.10 0.50
N ILE A 54 -6.71 -9.42 -0.17
CA ILE A 54 -6.40 -8.55 -1.32
C ILE A 54 -5.85 -7.24 -0.77
N GLY A 55 -4.67 -6.83 -1.27
CA GLY A 55 -4.07 -5.55 -0.87
C GLY A 55 -2.70 -5.30 -1.49
N THR A 56 -2.37 -4.02 -1.56
CA THR A 56 -1.09 -3.49 -2.06
C THR A 56 0.11 -4.14 -1.38
N ASP A 57 0.05 -4.39 -0.08
CA ASP A 57 1.12 -5.06 0.68
C ASP A 57 1.45 -6.45 0.13
N VAL A 58 0.43 -7.28 -0.11
CA VAL A 58 0.57 -8.62 -0.68
C VAL A 58 1.10 -8.56 -2.11
N ALA A 59 0.54 -7.66 -2.92
CA ALA A 59 0.90 -7.51 -4.32
C ALA A 59 2.34 -7.01 -4.50
N ILE A 60 2.76 -5.97 -3.77
CA ILE A 60 4.12 -5.42 -3.82
C ILE A 60 5.16 -6.46 -3.38
N MET A 61 4.88 -7.24 -2.31
CA MET A 61 5.76 -8.34 -1.92
C MET A 61 5.92 -9.34 -3.06
N SER A 62 4.82 -9.77 -3.68
CA SER A 62 4.85 -10.68 -4.83
C SER A 62 5.71 -10.13 -5.98
N ILE A 63 5.47 -8.88 -6.38
CA ILE A 63 6.18 -8.21 -7.48
C ILE A 63 7.68 -8.11 -7.19
N LEU A 64 8.06 -7.80 -5.95
CA LEU A 64 9.47 -7.74 -5.52
C LEU A 64 10.13 -9.13 -5.36
N GLY A 65 9.38 -10.22 -5.59
CA GLY A 65 9.89 -11.59 -5.54
C GLY A 65 9.86 -12.23 -4.15
N TYR A 66 9.27 -11.57 -3.18
CA TYR A 66 9.05 -12.12 -1.83
C TYR A 66 7.69 -12.82 -1.78
N ASP A 67 7.68 -14.12 -1.48
CA ASP A 67 6.42 -14.86 -1.34
C ASP A 67 5.60 -14.33 -0.13
N PRO A 68 4.47 -13.64 -0.38
CA PRO A 68 3.71 -13.05 0.72
C PRO A 68 3.11 -14.09 1.66
N ARG A 69 2.96 -15.35 1.24
CA ARG A 69 2.53 -16.46 2.13
C ARG A 69 3.55 -16.74 3.23
N LYS A 70 4.83 -16.41 3.00
CA LYS A 70 5.92 -16.59 3.96
C LYS A 70 6.22 -15.30 4.75
N PHE A 71 6.16 -14.16 4.09
CA PHE A 71 6.69 -12.90 4.62
C PHE A 71 5.62 -11.92 5.11
N HIS A 72 4.36 -12.03 4.65
CA HIS A 72 3.30 -11.14 5.11
C HIS A 72 2.86 -11.51 6.53
N THR A 73 3.17 -10.67 7.49
CA THR A 73 2.83 -10.88 8.91
C THR A 73 1.68 -9.99 9.37
N GLY A 74 1.25 -9.02 8.57
CA GLY A 74 0.22 -8.03 8.86
C GLY A 74 0.66 -6.61 8.48
N ARG A 75 -0.29 -5.68 8.42
CA ARG A 75 -0.04 -4.27 8.02
C ARG A 75 0.68 -3.45 9.10
N GLY A 76 0.41 -3.74 10.37
CA GLY A 76 0.99 -2.99 11.49
C GLY A 76 2.51 -2.87 11.46
N PRO A 77 3.27 -3.96 11.27
CA PRO A 77 4.73 -3.89 11.14
C PRO A 77 5.22 -3.03 9.98
N LEU A 78 4.54 -3.08 8.83
CA LEU A 78 4.90 -2.30 7.65
C LEU A 78 4.74 -0.80 7.91
N GLU A 79 3.64 -0.41 8.54
CA GLU A 79 3.42 0.98 8.96
C GLU A 79 4.41 1.41 10.05
N ALA A 80 4.78 0.51 10.98
CA ALA A 80 5.81 0.79 11.97
C ALA A 80 7.15 1.14 11.30
N ALA A 81 7.59 0.33 10.35
CA ALA A 81 8.82 0.56 9.62
C ALA A 81 8.80 1.88 8.82
N SER A 82 7.67 2.22 8.19
CA SER A 82 7.53 3.46 7.42
C SER A 82 7.72 4.73 8.27
N ILE A 83 7.28 4.71 9.53
CA ILE A 83 7.42 5.85 10.45
C ILE A 83 8.66 5.77 11.34
N GLY A 84 9.58 4.83 11.05
CA GLY A 84 10.85 4.66 11.78
C GLY A 84 10.72 4.02 13.16
N VAL A 85 9.64 3.28 13.42
CA VAL A 85 9.46 2.52 14.67
C VAL A 85 10.10 1.15 14.52
N GLU A 86 11.17 0.92 15.27
CA GLU A 86 11.85 -0.37 15.31
C GLU A 86 11.09 -1.36 16.17
N LEU A 87 10.81 -2.54 15.63
CA LEU A 87 10.17 -3.64 16.32
C LEU A 87 11.22 -4.70 16.71
N ASN A 88 11.13 -5.20 17.92
CA ASN A 88 11.84 -6.41 18.32
C ASN A 88 11.08 -7.65 17.80
N GLU A 89 11.73 -8.82 17.81
CA GLU A 89 11.16 -10.05 17.26
C GLU A 89 9.82 -10.48 17.87
N ASN A 90 9.57 -10.13 19.13
CA ASN A 90 8.36 -10.52 19.87
C ASN A 90 7.36 -9.37 20.06
N ASP A 91 7.62 -8.22 19.43
CA ASP A 91 6.69 -7.11 19.46
C ASP A 91 5.57 -7.32 18.43
N ILE A 92 4.37 -6.93 18.79
CA ILE A 92 3.20 -6.97 17.90
C ILE A 92 2.78 -5.55 17.60
N ALA A 93 2.87 -5.17 16.34
CA ALA A 93 2.40 -3.89 15.85
C ALA A 93 0.98 -4.00 15.30
N PHE A 94 0.19 -2.97 15.57
CA PHE A 94 -1.19 -2.81 15.09
C PHE A 94 -1.32 -1.45 14.43
N ARG A 95 -1.93 -1.40 13.27
CA ARG A 95 -2.55 -0.17 12.83
C ARG A 95 -3.62 0.21 13.85
N CYS A 96 -3.69 1.46 14.26
CA CYS A 96 -4.62 1.93 15.27
C CYS A 96 -5.38 3.15 14.73
N ASN A 97 -6.61 2.93 14.27
CA ASN A 97 -7.44 4.04 13.80
C ASN A 97 -8.04 4.81 15.00
N LEU A 98 -8.24 6.11 14.80
CA LEU A 98 -9.24 6.86 15.53
C LEU A 98 -10.56 6.76 14.75
N ILE A 99 -11.61 6.28 15.41
CA ILE A 99 -12.92 6.02 14.80
C ILE A 99 -14.01 6.85 15.47
N THR A 100 -15.18 6.92 14.84
CA THR A 100 -16.41 7.43 15.44
C THR A 100 -17.32 6.30 15.85
N GLU A 101 -17.58 6.18 17.12
CA GLU A 101 -18.63 5.35 17.67
C GLU A 101 -19.82 6.21 18.10
N LYS A 102 -21.05 5.78 17.84
CA LYS A 102 -22.29 6.40 18.30
C LYS A 102 -23.31 5.33 18.70
N ASN A 103 -23.80 5.40 19.95
CA ASN A 103 -24.79 4.45 20.50
C ASN A 103 -24.36 2.96 20.38
N GLY A 104 -23.09 2.67 20.55
CA GLY A 104 -22.53 1.32 20.42
C GLY A 104 -22.28 0.84 19.00
N ILE A 105 -22.45 1.69 17.98
CA ILE A 105 -22.28 1.37 16.55
C ILE A 105 -21.09 2.11 15.99
N LEU A 106 -20.31 1.43 15.13
CA LEU A 106 -19.24 2.04 14.35
C LEU A 106 -19.84 2.85 13.19
N ILE A 107 -19.74 4.17 13.27
CA ILE A 107 -20.34 5.08 12.27
C ILE A 107 -19.33 5.52 11.21
N ASP A 108 -18.05 5.69 11.60
CA ASP A 108 -17.03 6.22 10.70
C ASP A 108 -15.64 5.71 11.13
N TYR A 109 -14.96 5.02 10.22
CA TYR A 109 -13.64 4.43 10.46
C TYR A 109 -12.50 5.44 10.42
N SER A 110 -12.77 6.67 9.96
CA SER A 110 -11.80 7.74 9.74
C SER A 110 -12.01 8.94 10.67
N ALA A 111 -13.06 8.89 11.51
CA ALA A 111 -13.48 10.02 12.33
C ALA A 111 -13.63 11.32 11.53
N GLY A 112 -14.32 11.27 10.38
CA GLY A 112 -14.50 12.40 9.47
C GLY A 112 -13.18 12.90 8.91
N HIS A 113 -12.28 12.01 8.54
CA HIS A 113 -10.93 12.33 8.07
C HIS A 113 -10.24 13.36 8.97
N ILE A 114 -10.17 13.05 10.27
CA ILE A 114 -9.62 13.95 11.29
C ILE A 114 -8.22 14.44 10.87
N LYS A 115 -7.94 15.73 11.10
CA LYS A 115 -6.64 16.33 10.83
C LYS A 115 -5.57 15.77 11.77
N THR A 116 -4.35 15.61 11.29
CA THR A 116 -3.23 15.06 12.05
C THR A 116 -2.96 15.81 13.34
N GLU A 117 -3.11 17.15 13.34
CA GLU A 117 -2.89 17.98 14.51
C GLU A 117 -3.92 17.67 15.62
N GLU A 118 -5.21 17.56 15.25
CA GLU A 118 -6.27 17.20 16.20
C GLU A 118 -6.08 15.76 16.73
N ALA A 119 -5.74 14.83 15.83
CA ALA A 119 -5.50 13.43 16.18
C ALA A 119 -4.31 13.24 17.13
N ARG A 120 -3.25 14.03 16.95
CA ARG A 120 -2.06 14.01 17.82
C ARG A 120 -2.40 14.34 19.26
N GLU A 121 -3.23 15.38 19.49
CA GLU A 121 -3.65 15.75 20.82
C GLU A 121 -4.55 14.67 21.48
N LEU A 122 -5.46 14.08 20.71
CA LEU A 122 -6.30 12.99 21.19
C LEU A 122 -5.46 11.74 21.55
N LEU A 123 -4.53 11.38 20.69
CA LEU A 123 -3.67 10.22 20.92
C LEU A 123 -2.72 10.43 22.10
N LYS A 124 -2.32 11.69 22.37
CA LYS A 124 -1.55 12.03 23.58
C LYS A 124 -2.30 11.64 24.85
N CYS A 125 -3.60 11.95 24.95
CA CYS A 125 -4.40 11.54 26.10
C CYS A 125 -4.46 10.00 26.28
N ILE A 126 -4.55 9.26 25.17
CA ILE A 126 -4.47 7.79 25.22
C ILE A 126 -3.09 7.37 25.72
N LYS A 127 -2.02 7.95 25.16
CA LYS A 127 -0.63 7.66 25.55
C LYS A 127 -0.40 7.87 27.04
N ASP A 128 -0.83 9.01 27.56
CA ASP A 128 -0.71 9.38 28.98
C ASP A 128 -1.47 8.40 29.89
N ALA A 129 -2.66 7.94 29.48
CA ALA A 129 -3.45 6.96 30.22
C ALA A 129 -2.76 5.58 30.32
N TYR A 130 -1.90 5.25 29.38
CA TYR A 130 -1.15 3.97 29.31
C TYR A 130 0.33 4.10 29.67
N GLU A 131 0.84 5.27 30.01
CA GLU A 131 2.27 5.54 30.29
C GLU A 131 2.89 4.60 31.32
N LYS A 132 2.13 4.19 32.32
CA LYS A 132 2.57 3.23 33.37
C LYS A 132 2.82 1.79 32.85
N TYR A 133 2.30 1.45 31.67
CA TYR A 133 2.45 0.14 31.03
C TYR A 133 3.54 0.21 29.97
N LYS A 134 4.79 -0.05 30.37
CA LYS A 134 5.97 0.05 29.48
C LYS A 134 5.92 -0.87 28.25
N GLU A 135 5.05 -1.89 28.30
CA GLU A 135 4.81 -2.81 27.21
C GLU A 135 3.77 -2.34 26.20
N ILE A 136 3.15 -1.18 26.41
CA ILE A 136 2.12 -0.60 25.53
C ILE A 136 2.62 0.74 25.02
N GLU A 137 2.83 0.86 23.72
CA GLU A 137 3.26 2.12 23.13
C GLU A 137 2.35 2.54 21.98
N PHE A 138 2.04 3.84 21.93
CA PHE A 138 1.32 4.46 20.82
C PHE A 138 2.22 5.41 20.06
N PHE A 139 2.11 5.41 18.73
CA PHE A 139 2.84 6.32 17.85
C PHE A 139 1.87 7.07 16.97
N VAL A 140 2.11 8.36 16.81
CA VAL A 140 1.28 9.25 15.99
C VAL A 140 1.65 9.02 14.51
N GLY A 141 0.65 8.70 13.72
CA GLY A 141 0.74 8.65 12.26
C GLY A 141 0.05 9.86 11.61
N VAL A 142 -0.60 9.63 10.48
CA VAL A 142 -1.25 10.67 9.68
C VAL A 142 -2.76 10.55 9.77
N SER A 143 -3.46 11.69 9.98
CA SER A 143 -4.92 11.75 10.05
C SER A 143 -5.45 10.80 11.14
N TYR A 144 -6.35 9.90 10.81
CA TYR A 144 -6.93 8.90 11.71
C TYR A 144 -6.07 7.64 11.91
N ARG A 145 -4.97 7.50 11.15
CA ARG A 145 -4.09 6.32 11.13
C ARG A 145 -2.92 6.47 12.07
N HIS A 146 -2.86 5.67 13.11
CA HIS A 146 -1.81 5.62 14.12
C HIS A 146 -1.31 4.20 14.31
N LEU A 147 -0.32 4.03 15.18
CA LEU A 147 0.26 2.74 15.49
C LEU A 147 0.14 2.45 16.98
N LEU A 148 -0.18 1.20 17.33
CA LEU A 148 -0.05 0.61 18.65
C LEU A 148 0.98 -0.51 18.59
N VAL A 149 1.92 -0.53 19.53
CA VAL A 149 2.88 -1.64 19.71
C VAL A 149 2.68 -2.26 21.08
N LEU A 150 2.44 -3.57 21.10
CA LEU A 150 2.48 -4.38 22.30
C LEU A 150 3.83 -5.09 22.36
N LYS A 151 4.65 -4.76 23.36
CA LYS A 151 6.05 -5.21 23.44
C LYS A 151 6.22 -6.53 24.18
N GLY A 152 7.12 -7.33 23.66
CA GLY A 152 7.67 -8.54 24.30
C GLY A 152 6.74 -9.74 24.31
N ASN A 153 7.17 -10.82 24.96
CA ASN A 153 6.57 -12.15 24.90
C ASN A 153 5.23 -12.32 25.65
N ARG A 154 4.71 -11.24 26.24
CA ARG A 154 3.48 -11.31 27.05
C ARG A 154 2.21 -11.37 26.20
N TYR A 155 2.33 -11.03 24.93
CA TYR A 155 1.24 -10.93 23.96
C TYR A 155 1.45 -11.90 22.81
N SER A 156 0.38 -12.17 22.07
CA SER A 156 0.39 -13.05 20.90
C SER A 156 -0.45 -12.47 19.77
N ASN A 157 0.02 -12.61 18.54
CA ASN A 157 -0.72 -12.24 17.33
C ASN A 157 -1.82 -13.25 16.96
N LYS A 158 -2.06 -14.28 17.77
CA LYS A 158 -3.13 -15.28 17.56
C LYS A 158 -4.51 -14.73 17.93
N ILE A 159 -4.88 -13.64 17.29
CA ILE A 159 -6.13 -12.90 17.46
C ILE A 159 -6.70 -12.52 16.10
N ILE A 160 -7.97 -12.26 16.06
CA ILE A 160 -8.67 -11.67 14.92
C ILE A 160 -9.09 -10.26 15.32
N CYS A 161 -8.67 -9.27 14.54
CA CYS A 161 -9.11 -7.89 14.64
C CYS A 161 -9.82 -7.52 13.34
N THR A 162 -11.05 -7.04 13.42
CA THR A 162 -11.83 -6.66 12.25
C THR A 162 -11.35 -5.30 11.72
N PRO A 163 -11.03 -5.17 10.42
CA PRO A 163 -10.77 -3.87 9.82
C PRO A 163 -11.99 -2.95 9.96
N PRO A 164 -11.85 -1.70 10.43
CA PRO A 164 -13.01 -0.87 10.74
C PRO A 164 -13.79 -0.42 9.49
N HIS A 165 -13.15 -0.34 8.34
CA HIS A 165 -13.82 -0.02 7.07
C HIS A 165 -14.73 -1.15 6.55
N ASP A 166 -14.49 -2.41 6.97
CA ASP A 166 -15.34 -3.57 6.65
C ASP A 166 -16.48 -3.77 7.65
N ALA A 167 -16.57 -2.92 8.65
CA ALA A 167 -17.46 -3.09 9.79
C ALA A 167 -18.34 -1.86 10.08
N LEU A 168 -18.52 -0.98 9.10
CA LEU A 168 -19.44 0.14 9.23
C LEU A 168 -20.86 -0.38 9.56
N ASP A 169 -21.57 0.38 10.39
CA ASP A 169 -22.93 0.09 10.87
C ASP A 169 -23.07 -1.15 11.76
N LYS A 170 -21.95 -1.82 12.11
CA LYS A 170 -21.95 -2.94 13.07
C LYS A 170 -21.79 -2.45 14.50
N THR A 171 -22.31 -3.24 15.45
CA THR A 171 -22.12 -2.93 16.86
C THR A 171 -20.67 -3.17 17.28
N ILE A 172 -20.12 -2.27 18.09
CA ILE A 172 -18.74 -2.37 18.60
C ILE A 172 -18.52 -3.74 19.27
N LEU A 173 -19.47 -4.23 20.04
CA LEU A 173 -19.33 -5.48 20.79
C LEU A 173 -19.16 -6.70 19.88
N GLU A 174 -19.82 -6.73 18.71
CA GLU A 174 -19.72 -7.84 17.75
C GLU A 174 -18.36 -7.91 17.06
N ILE A 175 -17.72 -6.76 16.87
CA ILE A 175 -16.47 -6.62 16.09
C ILE A 175 -15.22 -6.50 16.96
N LEU A 176 -15.34 -6.55 18.30
CA LEU A 176 -14.19 -6.52 19.21
C LEU A 176 -13.19 -7.64 18.90
N PRO A 177 -11.88 -7.38 19.10
CA PRO A 177 -10.84 -8.39 18.90
C PRO A 177 -11.14 -9.70 19.63
N ARG A 178 -10.95 -10.83 18.96
CA ARG A 178 -11.17 -12.17 19.55
C ARG A 178 -9.94 -13.05 19.38
N GLU A 179 -9.75 -13.96 20.31
CA GLU A 179 -8.69 -14.96 20.23
C GLU A 179 -8.96 -16.01 19.14
N ILE A 180 -7.88 -16.46 18.47
CA ILE A 180 -7.90 -17.65 17.61
C ILE A 180 -7.70 -18.90 18.47
N ASP A 181 -6.80 -18.82 19.46
CA ASP A 181 -6.48 -19.89 20.40
C ASP A 181 -6.13 -19.31 21.79
N GLU A 182 -5.79 -20.20 22.75
CA GLU A 182 -5.44 -19.83 24.13
C GLU A 182 -4.33 -18.75 24.22
N ARG A 183 -3.37 -18.78 23.31
CA ARG A 183 -2.26 -17.81 23.28
C ARG A 183 -2.75 -16.39 23.05
N GLY A 184 -3.82 -16.22 22.26
CA GLY A 184 -4.41 -14.92 21.93
C GLY A 184 -5.26 -14.30 23.05
N LYS A 185 -5.71 -15.07 24.04
CA LYS A 185 -6.67 -14.62 25.06
C LYS A 185 -6.24 -13.34 25.79
N LYS A 186 -4.97 -13.27 26.19
CA LYS A 186 -4.47 -12.09 26.90
C LYS A 186 -4.48 -10.86 26.02
N THR A 187 -4.02 -10.98 24.77
CA THR A 187 -3.98 -9.89 23.80
C THR A 187 -5.38 -9.39 23.50
N ALA A 188 -6.31 -10.28 23.15
CA ALA A 188 -7.71 -9.93 22.86
C ALA A 188 -8.36 -9.21 24.06
N ARG A 189 -8.17 -9.72 25.29
CA ARG A 189 -8.68 -9.09 26.52
C ARG A 189 -8.09 -7.69 26.73
N THR A 190 -6.78 -7.53 26.50
CA THR A 190 -6.11 -6.22 26.63
C THR A 190 -6.67 -5.22 25.64
N LEU A 191 -6.75 -5.60 24.36
CA LEU A 191 -7.28 -4.72 23.31
C LEU A 191 -8.75 -4.35 23.56
N LYS A 192 -9.61 -5.31 23.93
CA LYS A 192 -11.02 -5.03 24.32
C LYS A 192 -11.11 -3.94 25.39
N LYS A 193 -10.32 -4.09 26.46
CA LYS A 193 -10.29 -3.10 27.54
C LYS A 193 -9.83 -1.73 27.05
N MET A 194 -8.80 -1.69 26.21
CA MET A 194 -8.26 -0.44 25.66
C MET A 194 -9.27 0.26 24.76
N ILE A 195 -9.91 -0.49 23.85
CA ILE A 195 -10.94 0.04 22.94
C ILE A 195 -12.08 0.68 23.75
N ILE A 196 -12.66 -0.06 24.69
CA ILE A 196 -13.79 0.44 25.49
C ILE A 196 -13.38 1.64 26.36
N ALA A 197 -12.26 1.55 27.07
CA ALA A 197 -11.79 2.64 27.93
C ALA A 197 -11.41 3.90 27.16
N SER A 198 -10.99 3.78 25.89
CA SER A 198 -10.64 4.94 25.07
C SER A 198 -11.82 5.88 24.84
N LYS A 199 -13.06 5.37 24.85
CA LYS A 199 -14.26 6.19 24.73
C LYS A 199 -14.38 7.18 25.88
N ASP A 200 -14.18 6.70 27.11
CA ASP A 200 -14.27 7.55 28.31
C ASP A 200 -13.18 8.63 28.34
N ILE A 201 -12.00 8.30 27.77
CA ILE A 201 -10.86 9.24 27.67
C ILE A 201 -11.13 10.32 26.62
N LEU A 202 -11.71 9.94 25.47
CA LEU A 202 -11.74 10.79 24.28
C LEU A 202 -13.06 11.54 24.09
N LEU A 203 -14.20 11.01 24.57
CA LEU A 203 -15.53 11.55 24.26
C LEU A 203 -15.67 13.02 24.68
N ASP A 204 -15.24 13.32 25.87
CA ASP A 204 -15.35 14.65 26.47
C ASP A 204 -14.16 15.58 26.19
N HIS A 205 -13.21 15.15 25.38
CA HIS A 205 -12.07 15.99 25.02
C HIS A 205 -12.51 17.28 24.30
N PRO A 206 -11.89 18.45 24.57
CA PRO A 206 -12.27 19.73 23.95
C PRO A 206 -12.36 19.71 22.43
N ILE A 207 -11.45 18.97 21.78
CA ILE A 207 -11.46 18.77 20.31
C ILE A 207 -12.75 18.07 19.87
N ASN A 208 -13.13 16.96 20.51
CA ASN A 208 -14.34 16.22 20.16
C ASN A 208 -15.62 17.02 20.46
N ARG A 209 -15.67 17.74 21.58
CA ARG A 209 -16.77 18.68 21.87
C ARG A 209 -16.92 19.76 20.79
N LYS A 210 -15.79 20.31 20.30
CA LYS A 210 -15.78 21.29 19.21
C LYS A 210 -16.24 20.68 17.89
N ARG A 211 -15.80 19.43 17.56
CA ARG A 211 -16.22 18.71 16.36
C ARG A 211 -17.72 18.45 16.38
N ILE A 212 -18.25 17.93 17.48
CA ILE A 212 -19.70 17.66 17.66
C ILE A 212 -20.52 18.95 17.47
N LYS A 213 -20.10 20.08 18.10
CA LYS A 213 -20.76 21.39 17.93
C LYS A 213 -20.80 21.87 16.47
N LYS A 214 -19.85 21.44 15.64
CA LYS A 214 -19.77 21.76 14.21
C LYS A 214 -20.46 20.73 13.31
N GLY A 215 -21.11 19.71 13.87
CA GLY A 215 -21.71 18.61 13.11
C GLY A 215 -20.70 17.68 12.46
N ILE A 216 -19.45 17.68 12.93
CA ILE A 216 -18.37 16.82 12.42
C ILE A 216 -18.26 15.60 13.34
N ASN A 217 -18.02 14.42 12.78
CA ASN A 217 -17.84 13.18 13.52
C ASN A 217 -16.68 13.29 14.52
N PRO A 218 -16.89 12.97 15.82
CA PRO A 218 -15.82 12.97 16.81
C PRO A 218 -14.90 11.76 16.62
N ALA A 219 -13.63 11.89 16.98
CA ALA A 219 -12.69 10.78 17.09
C ALA A 219 -12.71 10.27 18.54
N ASN A 220 -13.70 9.45 18.88
CA ASN A 220 -14.04 9.12 20.26
C ASN A 220 -13.68 7.70 20.69
N MET A 221 -13.04 6.91 19.81
CA MET A 221 -12.58 5.56 20.14
C MET A 221 -11.35 5.18 19.34
N ILE A 222 -10.41 4.43 19.93
CA ILE A 222 -9.30 3.80 19.20
C ILE A 222 -9.74 2.44 18.64
N TRP A 223 -9.15 2.04 17.49
CA TRP A 223 -9.44 0.77 16.86
C TRP A 223 -8.18 0.08 16.35
N PRO A 224 -7.53 -0.78 17.17
CA PRO A 224 -6.36 -1.57 16.75
C PRO A 224 -6.77 -2.74 15.84
N TRP A 225 -6.06 -2.88 14.69
CA TRP A 225 -6.27 -3.94 13.69
C TRP A 225 -5.02 -4.16 12.84
N GLY A 226 -5.05 -5.12 11.90
CA GLY A 226 -3.93 -5.38 11.01
C GLY A 226 -2.65 -5.79 11.75
N GLN A 227 -2.82 -6.55 12.83
CA GLN A 227 -1.74 -6.98 13.70
C GLN A 227 -0.69 -7.84 12.98
N GLY A 228 0.56 -7.66 13.36
CA GLY A 228 1.67 -8.49 12.88
C GLY A 228 2.91 -8.36 13.75
N MET A 229 3.81 -9.29 13.56
CA MET A 229 5.16 -9.28 14.14
C MET A 229 6.15 -8.81 13.08
N LYS A 230 7.36 -8.43 13.49
CA LYS A 230 8.44 -8.07 12.57
C LYS A 230 8.63 -9.15 11.50
N PRO A 231 8.44 -8.84 10.22
CA PRO A 231 8.72 -9.81 9.16
C PRO A 231 10.21 -10.03 9.01
N ARG A 232 10.62 -11.23 8.59
CA ARG A 232 12.02 -11.60 8.41
C ARG A 232 12.34 -11.66 6.91
N PHE A 233 12.42 -10.51 6.28
CA PHE A 233 12.85 -10.44 4.89
C PHE A 233 14.36 -10.65 4.76
N GLN A 234 14.77 -11.36 3.71
CA GLN A 234 16.14 -11.28 3.23
C GLN A 234 16.33 -9.94 2.53
N PRO A 235 17.42 -9.19 2.78
CA PRO A 235 17.66 -7.92 2.12
C PRO A 235 17.64 -8.03 0.59
N PHE A 236 17.10 -7.04 -0.09
CA PHE A 236 17.01 -7.00 -1.56
C PHE A 236 18.38 -7.11 -2.23
N TYR A 237 19.38 -6.46 -1.62
CA TYR A 237 20.76 -6.57 -2.07
C TYR A 237 21.30 -8.02 -2.00
N ASP A 238 20.98 -8.74 -0.93
CA ASP A 238 21.43 -10.13 -0.76
C ASP A 238 20.75 -11.08 -1.75
N LEU A 239 19.50 -10.78 -2.14
CA LEU A 239 18.77 -11.57 -3.14
C LEU A 239 19.25 -11.30 -4.57
N TYR A 240 19.47 -10.04 -4.90
CA TYR A 240 19.65 -9.63 -6.30
C TYR A 240 21.00 -8.98 -6.59
N GLY A 241 21.81 -8.66 -5.57
CA GLY A 241 23.14 -8.04 -5.71
C GLY A 241 23.09 -6.64 -6.31
N ILE A 242 22.00 -5.91 -6.13
CA ILE A 242 21.80 -4.54 -6.61
C ILE A 242 21.23 -3.64 -5.50
N LYS A 243 21.68 -2.40 -5.47
CA LYS A 243 21.21 -1.40 -4.52
C LYS A 243 19.88 -0.79 -4.99
N GLY A 244 18.86 -0.85 -4.15
CA GLY A 244 17.52 -0.38 -4.47
C GLY A 244 17.07 0.84 -3.70
N ALA A 245 16.19 1.63 -4.33
CA ALA A 245 15.44 2.71 -3.69
C ALA A 245 13.94 2.57 -3.96
N VAL A 246 13.11 3.13 -3.09
CA VAL A 246 11.66 3.19 -3.22
C VAL A 246 11.14 4.61 -3.08
N ILE A 247 10.26 5.01 -3.98
CA ILE A 247 9.55 6.29 -3.99
C ILE A 247 8.06 6.00 -3.93
N SER A 248 7.43 6.28 -2.80
CA SER A 248 5.98 6.14 -2.61
C SER A 248 5.46 7.17 -1.59
N ALA A 249 4.20 7.56 -1.73
CA ALA A 249 3.48 8.30 -0.70
C ALA A 249 2.76 7.37 0.30
N VAL A 250 2.75 6.07 0.03
CA VAL A 250 2.01 5.06 0.79
C VAL A 250 2.92 4.40 1.81
N ASP A 251 2.53 4.46 3.09
CA ASP A 251 3.35 3.94 4.20
C ASP A 251 3.63 2.44 4.10
N ILE A 252 2.68 1.66 3.61
CA ILE A 252 2.83 0.21 3.43
C ILE A 252 3.96 -0.11 2.43
N VAL A 253 4.01 0.59 1.30
CA VAL A 253 5.06 0.40 0.28
C VAL A 253 6.43 0.82 0.81
N ASN A 254 6.48 1.97 1.50
CA ASN A 254 7.71 2.44 2.15
C ASN A 254 8.18 1.47 3.25
N GLY A 255 7.25 0.89 4.01
CA GLY A 255 7.55 -0.10 5.04
C GLY A 255 8.15 -1.38 4.46
N ILE A 256 7.62 -1.88 3.33
CA ILE A 256 8.21 -3.02 2.61
C ILE A 256 9.63 -2.64 2.16
N GLY A 257 9.80 -1.48 1.51
CA GLY A 257 11.12 -0.98 1.11
C GLY A 257 12.14 -0.96 2.25
N THR A 258 11.73 -0.45 3.42
CA THR A 258 12.56 -0.43 4.62
C THR A 258 12.95 -1.84 5.08
N PHE A 259 11.99 -2.78 5.15
CA PHE A 259 12.27 -4.14 5.59
C PHE A 259 13.17 -4.93 4.64
N VAL A 260 13.08 -4.67 3.34
CA VAL A 260 13.95 -5.32 2.35
C VAL A 260 15.28 -4.56 2.16
N GLY A 261 15.57 -3.53 2.97
CA GLY A 261 16.82 -2.79 2.96
C GLY A 261 17.01 -1.86 1.76
N MET A 262 15.93 -1.35 1.19
CA MET A 262 15.96 -0.28 0.19
C MET A 262 15.96 1.10 0.85
N ASP A 263 16.58 2.09 0.21
CA ASP A 263 16.49 3.47 0.63
C ASP A 263 15.13 4.07 0.30
N VAL A 264 14.42 4.58 1.32
CA VAL A 264 13.11 5.22 1.15
C VAL A 264 13.28 6.70 0.86
N ILE A 265 12.90 7.13 -0.36
CA ILE A 265 13.06 8.51 -0.82
C ILE A 265 11.73 9.25 -0.68
N ARG A 266 11.72 10.27 0.16
CA ARG A 266 10.54 11.14 0.37
C ARG A 266 10.55 12.29 -0.62
N VAL A 267 9.50 12.39 -1.42
CA VAL A 267 9.35 13.45 -2.44
C VAL A 267 8.41 14.54 -1.91
N PRO A 268 8.84 15.80 -1.82
CA PRO A 268 7.97 16.90 -1.40
C PRO A 268 6.74 17.01 -2.31
N GLY A 269 5.56 17.13 -1.69
CA GLY A 269 4.29 17.22 -2.42
C GLY A 269 3.79 15.88 -3.00
N ALA A 270 4.46 14.77 -2.76
CA ALA A 270 3.92 13.46 -3.08
C ALA A 270 2.79 13.12 -2.10
N THR A 271 1.62 12.80 -2.65
CA THR A 271 0.41 12.37 -1.94
C THR A 271 -0.06 11.02 -2.46
N GLY A 272 -0.99 10.36 -1.77
CA GLY A 272 -1.71 9.18 -2.26
C GLY A 272 -2.87 9.54 -3.20
N TYR A 273 -3.08 10.80 -3.56
CA TYR A 273 -4.24 11.30 -4.32
C TYR A 273 -3.85 11.76 -5.73
N HIS A 274 -4.85 12.14 -6.50
CA HIS A 274 -4.70 12.61 -7.89
C HIS A 274 -3.84 13.89 -8.04
N ASP A 275 -3.71 14.68 -6.99
CA ASP A 275 -2.89 15.90 -6.93
C ASP A 275 -1.41 15.64 -6.59
N THR A 276 -0.98 14.39 -6.56
CA THR A 276 0.39 14.00 -6.25
C THR A 276 1.41 14.68 -7.17
N ASN A 277 2.63 14.91 -6.65
CA ASN A 277 3.74 15.50 -7.42
C ASN A 277 4.37 14.45 -8.35
N TYR A 278 3.77 14.21 -9.53
CA TYR A 278 4.25 13.27 -10.54
C TYR A 278 5.65 13.62 -11.04
N GLU A 279 5.88 14.90 -11.38
CA GLU A 279 7.16 15.40 -11.87
C GLU A 279 8.27 15.23 -10.82
N GLY A 280 7.97 15.57 -9.58
CA GLY A 280 8.91 15.37 -8.47
C GLY A 280 9.28 13.90 -8.27
N LYS A 281 8.31 12.97 -8.37
CA LYS A 281 8.61 11.53 -8.30
C LYS A 281 9.57 11.11 -9.43
N ALA A 282 9.39 11.62 -10.65
CA ALA A 282 10.30 11.33 -11.76
C ALA A 282 11.71 11.92 -11.52
N ASP A 283 11.80 13.17 -11.07
CA ASP A 283 13.09 13.83 -10.83
C ASP A 283 13.89 13.15 -9.73
N TYR A 284 13.23 12.81 -8.63
CA TYR A 284 13.87 12.09 -7.53
C TYR A 284 14.25 10.65 -7.91
N ALA A 285 13.51 10.00 -8.80
CA ALA A 285 13.88 8.70 -9.34
C ALA A 285 15.16 8.80 -10.20
N LEU A 286 15.21 9.75 -11.12
CA LEU A 286 16.41 10.02 -11.93
C LEU A 286 17.63 10.37 -11.07
N GLU A 287 17.43 11.19 -10.03
CA GLU A 287 18.52 11.54 -9.11
C GLU A 287 19.00 10.32 -8.32
N SER A 288 18.06 9.51 -7.81
CA SER A 288 18.40 8.32 -7.03
C SER A 288 19.18 7.28 -7.84
N LEU A 289 18.92 7.18 -9.15
CA LEU A 289 19.65 6.26 -10.03
C LEU A 289 21.15 6.59 -10.18
N LYS A 290 21.63 7.74 -9.72
CA LYS A 290 23.07 8.02 -9.66
C LYS A 290 23.78 7.10 -8.65
N ASP A 291 23.13 6.81 -7.52
CA ASP A 291 23.68 6.04 -6.40
C ASP A 291 23.04 4.65 -6.23
N HIS A 292 21.97 4.36 -6.97
CA HIS A 292 21.23 3.10 -6.94
C HIS A 292 21.18 2.45 -8.31
N ASP A 293 21.06 1.13 -8.32
CA ASP A 293 20.88 0.34 -9.54
C ASP A 293 19.40 0.16 -9.90
N PHE A 294 18.54 0.20 -8.90
CA PHE A 294 17.10 -0.06 -9.00
C PHE A 294 16.29 1.03 -8.28
N VAL A 295 15.20 1.48 -8.89
CA VAL A 295 14.21 2.33 -8.25
C VAL A 295 12.80 1.81 -8.50
N LEU A 296 12.03 1.63 -7.43
CA LEU A 296 10.59 1.42 -7.47
C LEU A 296 9.90 2.77 -7.31
N VAL A 297 9.05 3.14 -8.26
CA VAL A 297 8.21 4.36 -8.18
C VAL A 297 6.75 3.95 -8.17
N HIS A 298 6.07 4.27 -7.10
CA HIS A 298 4.68 3.92 -6.85
C HIS A 298 3.77 5.15 -6.87
N VAL A 299 2.61 5.02 -7.53
CA VAL A 299 1.59 6.08 -7.65
C VAL A 299 0.22 5.51 -7.34
N GLU A 300 -0.38 5.96 -6.25
CA GLU A 300 -1.68 5.52 -5.70
C GLU A 300 -2.90 6.12 -6.44
N ALA A 301 -2.71 7.23 -7.14
CA ALA A 301 -3.81 8.04 -7.67
C ALA A 301 -4.88 7.28 -8.48
N PRO A 302 -4.57 6.29 -9.35
CA PRO A 302 -5.60 5.54 -10.06
C PRO A 302 -6.45 4.64 -9.16
N ASP A 303 -5.85 4.09 -8.08
CA ASP A 303 -6.55 3.30 -7.08
C ASP A 303 -7.57 4.13 -6.31
N GLU A 304 -7.17 5.29 -5.80
CA GLU A 304 -8.05 6.22 -5.09
C GLU A 304 -9.22 6.70 -5.97
N ALA A 305 -8.96 7.01 -7.25
CA ALA A 305 -10.00 7.35 -8.20
C ALA A 305 -11.03 6.21 -8.38
N SER A 306 -10.55 4.97 -8.39
CA SER A 306 -11.41 3.78 -8.46
C SER A 306 -12.26 3.60 -7.20
N HIS A 307 -11.70 3.81 -6.03
CA HIS A 307 -12.44 3.76 -4.76
C HIS A 307 -13.51 4.84 -4.64
N LEU A 308 -13.31 6.00 -5.28
CA LEU A 308 -14.34 7.03 -5.42
C LEU A 308 -15.45 6.63 -6.41
N GLY A 309 -15.20 5.63 -7.27
CA GLY A 309 -16.11 5.25 -8.36
C GLY A 309 -16.11 6.26 -9.49
N ASP A 310 -15.04 7.03 -9.64
CA ASP A 310 -14.88 8.10 -10.62
C ASP A 310 -13.98 7.64 -11.78
N TYR A 311 -14.58 7.10 -12.83
CA TYR A 311 -13.84 6.59 -13.98
C TYR A 311 -13.21 7.71 -14.82
N ASP A 312 -13.77 8.93 -14.86
CA ASP A 312 -13.17 10.07 -15.56
C ASP A 312 -11.89 10.51 -14.83
N LEU A 313 -11.92 10.55 -13.50
CA LEU A 313 -10.75 10.82 -12.68
C LEU A 313 -9.70 9.71 -12.84
N LYS A 314 -10.11 8.44 -12.89
CA LYS A 314 -9.19 7.32 -13.12
C LYS A 314 -8.48 7.45 -14.47
N ILE A 315 -9.20 7.73 -15.55
CA ILE A 315 -8.62 7.98 -16.87
C ILE A 315 -7.60 9.13 -16.77
N LYS A 316 -7.99 10.25 -16.17
CA LYS A 316 -7.09 11.39 -15.98
C LYS A 316 -5.83 11.04 -15.21
N THR A 317 -5.91 10.25 -14.15
CA THR A 317 -4.74 9.85 -13.36
C THR A 317 -3.80 8.91 -14.12
N ILE A 318 -4.34 8.06 -15.01
CA ILE A 318 -3.56 7.24 -15.94
C ILE A 318 -2.78 8.13 -16.92
N GLU A 319 -3.45 9.13 -17.53
CA GLU A 319 -2.84 10.06 -18.46
C GLU A 319 -1.79 10.96 -17.79
N ASP A 320 -2.06 11.44 -16.57
CA ASP A 320 -1.10 12.20 -15.77
C ASP A 320 0.13 11.35 -15.41
N LEU A 321 -0.05 10.09 -15.00
CA LEU A 321 1.04 9.14 -14.75
C LEU A 321 1.91 8.93 -15.99
N ASP A 322 1.29 8.70 -17.13
CA ASP A 322 1.99 8.50 -18.41
C ASP A 322 2.79 9.74 -18.81
N LYS A 323 2.12 10.88 -18.91
CA LYS A 323 2.70 12.11 -19.45
C LYS A 323 3.69 12.76 -18.50
N ARG A 324 3.30 12.94 -17.22
CA ARG A 324 4.03 13.77 -16.25
C ARG A 324 5.12 13.00 -15.53
N LEU A 325 5.00 11.66 -15.41
CA LEU A 325 6.00 10.85 -14.73
C LEU A 325 6.76 9.95 -15.73
N ILE A 326 6.10 9.03 -16.44
CA ILE A 326 6.78 8.07 -17.32
C ILE A 326 7.49 8.80 -18.47
N GLY A 327 6.81 9.72 -19.16
CA GLY A 327 7.40 10.51 -20.24
C GLY A 327 8.62 11.33 -19.76
N ARG A 328 8.56 11.88 -18.54
CA ARG A 328 9.68 12.62 -17.94
C ARG A 328 10.85 11.70 -17.62
N LEU A 329 10.58 10.49 -17.09
CA LEU A 329 11.61 9.48 -16.86
C LEU A 329 12.30 9.06 -18.16
N LEU A 330 11.54 8.66 -19.18
CA LEU A 330 12.09 8.22 -20.47
C LEU A 330 12.97 9.30 -21.12
N ASN A 331 12.58 10.57 -21.03
CA ASN A 331 13.37 11.69 -21.55
C ASN A 331 14.61 12.00 -20.71
N GLY A 332 14.60 11.67 -19.41
CA GLY A 332 15.70 11.93 -18.48
C GLY A 332 16.77 10.83 -18.42
N LEU A 333 16.41 9.59 -18.77
CA LEU A 333 17.31 8.43 -18.76
C LEU A 333 18.31 8.54 -19.92
N LYS A 334 19.62 8.49 -19.61
CA LYS A 334 20.71 8.63 -20.58
C LYS A 334 21.64 7.42 -20.62
N GLU A 335 21.62 6.59 -19.60
CA GLU A 335 22.40 5.36 -19.52
C GLU A 335 21.54 4.19 -20.00
N ASP A 336 22.17 3.02 -20.18
CA ASP A 336 21.44 1.78 -20.46
C ASP A 336 20.50 1.43 -19.28
N TYR A 337 19.24 1.23 -19.60
CA TYR A 337 18.21 0.95 -18.60
C TYR A 337 17.23 -0.16 -19.03
N THR A 338 16.59 -0.73 -18.04
CA THR A 338 15.40 -1.56 -18.19
C THR A 338 14.27 -0.92 -17.37
N ILE A 339 13.13 -0.68 -17.99
CA ILE A 339 11.94 -0.12 -17.35
C ILE A 339 10.78 -1.11 -17.45
N ALA A 340 10.04 -1.23 -16.37
CA ALA A 340 8.78 -1.98 -16.35
C ALA A 340 7.64 -1.08 -15.87
N ILE A 341 6.45 -1.29 -16.44
CA ILE A 341 5.18 -0.71 -16.00
C ILE A 341 4.17 -1.80 -15.71
N LEU A 342 3.52 -1.74 -14.56
CA LEU A 342 2.43 -2.61 -14.16
C LEU A 342 1.59 -1.98 -13.04
N PRO A 343 0.32 -2.37 -12.87
CA PRO A 343 -0.39 -2.22 -11.60
C PRO A 343 0.04 -3.30 -10.62
N ASP A 344 -0.16 -3.04 -9.36
CA ASP A 344 -0.01 -4.05 -8.30
C ASP A 344 -1.25 -4.98 -8.24
N HIS A 345 -2.44 -4.43 -8.38
CA HIS A 345 -3.72 -5.16 -8.49
C HIS A 345 -4.70 -4.43 -9.41
N ALA A 346 -5.82 -5.08 -9.70
CA ALA A 346 -6.97 -4.42 -10.30
C ALA A 346 -7.81 -3.77 -9.21
N THR A 347 -8.28 -2.53 -9.46
CA THR A 347 -9.28 -1.87 -8.63
C THR A 347 -10.49 -1.52 -9.47
N LEU A 348 -11.60 -2.19 -9.16
CA LEU A 348 -12.81 -2.10 -9.97
C LEU A 348 -13.58 -0.82 -9.63
N THR A 349 -13.59 0.14 -10.55
CA THR A 349 -14.23 1.44 -10.37
C THR A 349 -15.73 1.32 -10.10
N GLU A 350 -16.41 0.39 -10.79
CA GLU A 350 -17.85 0.13 -10.57
C GLU A 350 -18.14 -0.40 -9.16
N LEU A 351 -17.26 -1.26 -8.62
CA LEU A 351 -17.43 -1.89 -7.31
C LEU A 351 -16.70 -1.15 -6.19
N ARG A 352 -15.83 -0.20 -6.52
CA ARG A 352 -15.01 0.58 -5.58
C ARG A 352 -14.16 -0.29 -4.66
N THR A 353 -13.61 -1.37 -5.20
CA THR A 353 -12.84 -2.34 -4.44
C THR A 353 -11.80 -3.05 -5.30
N HIS A 354 -10.80 -3.60 -4.64
CA HIS A 354 -9.76 -4.40 -5.27
C HIS A 354 -10.29 -5.74 -5.79
N ALA A 355 -9.63 -6.29 -6.82
CA ALA A 355 -9.95 -7.61 -7.39
C ALA A 355 -8.69 -8.44 -7.65
N ARG A 356 -8.90 -9.78 -7.77
CA ARG A 356 -7.82 -10.75 -8.03
C ARG A 356 -7.57 -11.00 -9.52
N ASP A 357 -8.04 -10.10 -10.37
CA ASP A 357 -7.78 -10.21 -11.79
C ASP A 357 -6.26 -10.14 -12.05
N SER A 358 -5.77 -10.90 -13.03
CA SER A 358 -4.38 -10.79 -13.46
C SER A 358 -4.15 -9.42 -14.09
N VAL A 359 -3.03 -8.79 -13.73
CA VAL A 359 -2.71 -7.43 -14.16
C VAL A 359 -1.78 -7.40 -15.37
N PRO A 360 -1.89 -6.42 -16.28
CA PRO A 360 -0.99 -6.27 -17.40
C PRO A 360 0.40 -5.82 -16.93
N PHE A 361 1.46 -6.28 -17.61
CA PHE A 361 2.78 -5.69 -17.46
C PHE A 361 3.52 -5.61 -18.79
N ALA A 362 4.44 -4.65 -18.89
CA ALA A 362 5.36 -4.50 -19.99
C ALA A 362 6.77 -4.21 -19.47
N ILE A 363 7.80 -4.80 -20.10
CA ILE A 363 9.22 -4.59 -19.79
C ILE A 363 9.91 -4.16 -21.07
N PHE A 364 10.57 -3.00 -21.05
CA PHE A 364 11.43 -2.51 -22.13
C PHE A 364 12.87 -2.37 -21.63
N SER A 365 13.85 -2.73 -22.47
CA SER A 365 15.27 -2.57 -22.19
C SER A 365 15.99 -2.00 -23.39
N THR A 366 16.86 -1.00 -23.17
CA THR A 366 17.72 -0.42 -24.22
C THR A 366 18.71 -1.43 -24.81
N SER A 367 19.05 -2.49 -24.06
CA SER A 367 19.92 -3.56 -24.51
C SER A 367 19.19 -4.70 -25.23
N GLN A 368 17.85 -4.65 -25.35
CA GLN A 368 17.04 -5.67 -26.04
C GLN A 368 16.77 -5.27 -27.48
N ILE A 369 17.04 -6.18 -28.41
CA ILE A 369 16.70 -6.00 -29.82
C ILE A 369 15.34 -6.66 -30.08
N GLY A 370 14.40 -5.87 -30.57
CA GLY A 370 13.04 -6.31 -30.87
C GLY A 370 12.12 -6.33 -29.65
N GLY A 371 10.84 -6.29 -29.89
CA GLY A 371 9.76 -6.34 -28.88
C GLY A 371 8.56 -7.10 -29.44
N ASP A 372 7.56 -7.32 -28.61
CA ASP A 372 6.34 -8.07 -28.96
C ASP A 372 5.43 -7.33 -29.96
N LYS A 373 5.69 -6.03 -30.18
CA LYS A 373 4.89 -5.16 -31.05
C LYS A 373 3.45 -4.98 -30.56
N VAL A 374 3.21 -5.18 -29.26
CA VAL A 374 1.92 -4.89 -28.63
C VAL A 374 1.67 -3.38 -28.70
N LYS A 375 0.64 -2.96 -29.46
CA LYS A 375 0.43 -1.54 -29.78
C LYS A 375 -0.03 -0.70 -28.62
N HIS A 376 -0.76 -1.31 -27.68
CA HIS A 376 -1.39 -0.60 -26.57
C HIS A 376 -1.18 -1.36 -25.28
N PHE A 377 -0.77 -0.66 -24.24
CA PHE A 377 -0.65 -1.19 -22.89
C PHE A 377 -2.02 -1.24 -22.21
N ASN A 378 -2.68 -2.38 -22.21
CA ASN A 378 -3.95 -2.60 -21.51
C ASN A 378 -4.19 -4.09 -21.25
N GLU A 379 -5.21 -4.42 -20.48
CA GLU A 379 -5.55 -5.76 -20.01
C GLU A 379 -5.85 -6.78 -21.14
N ILE A 380 -6.17 -6.29 -22.33
CA ILE A 380 -6.52 -7.11 -23.48
C ILE A 380 -5.31 -7.31 -24.40
N SER A 381 -4.67 -6.22 -24.81
CA SER A 381 -3.60 -6.24 -25.80
C SER A 381 -2.34 -6.97 -25.29
N VAL A 382 -2.01 -6.86 -24.00
CA VAL A 382 -0.85 -7.55 -23.41
C VAL A 382 -0.98 -9.10 -23.40
N LYS A 383 -2.17 -9.64 -23.68
CA LYS A 383 -2.37 -11.10 -23.85
C LYS A 383 -1.62 -11.68 -25.05
N GLU A 384 -1.29 -10.83 -26.03
CA GLU A 384 -0.50 -11.17 -27.21
C GLU A 384 1.01 -11.18 -26.94
N GLY A 385 1.43 -10.73 -25.75
CA GLY A 385 2.82 -10.61 -25.34
C GLY A 385 3.47 -11.97 -25.05
N SER A 386 4.79 -12.02 -25.24
CA SER A 386 5.61 -13.24 -25.18
C SER A 386 5.73 -13.84 -23.77
N PHE A 387 5.52 -13.06 -22.72
CA PHE A 387 5.64 -13.55 -21.34
C PHE A 387 4.40 -14.31 -20.84
N GLY A 388 3.26 -14.19 -21.54
CA GLY A 388 2.03 -14.91 -21.18
C GLY A 388 1.51 -14.53 -19.79
N LEU A 389 1.05 -15.55 -19.03
CA LEU A 389 0.56 -15.38 -17.65
C LEU A 389 1.58 -16.02 -16.69
N MET A 390 1.96 -15.27 -15.63
CA MET A 390 2.89 -15.75 -14.62
C MET A 390 2.51 -15.36 -13.20
N GLU A 391 3.07 -16.05 -12.22
CA GLU A 391 2.98 -15.69 -10.79
C GLU A 391 3.84 -14.47 -10.47
N GLY A 392 3.33 -13.59 -9.60
CA GLY A 392 3.98 -12.33 -9.21
C GLY A 392 5.40 -12.52 -8.69
N ILE A 393 5.63 -13.56 -7.90
CA ILE A 393 6.95 -13.88 -7.33
C ILE A 393 8.05 -14.18 -8.37
N ASN A 394 7.68 -14.45 -9.61
CA ASN A 394 8.61 -14.70 -10.71
C ASN A 394 8.95 -13.43 -11.50
N PHE A 395 8.28 -12.31 -11.21
CA PHE A 395 8.45 -11.07 -11.96
C PHE A 395 9.84 -10.46 -11.76
N MET A 396 10.29 -10.28 -10.52
CA MET A 396 11.57 -9.61 -10.27
C MET A 396 12.79 -10.35 -10.87
N PRO A 397 12.92 -11.69 -10.76
CA PRO A 397 13.95 -12.43 -11.47
C PRO A 397 13.92 -12.23 -12.99
N LEU A 398 12.74 -12.23 -13.60
CA LEU A 398 12.56 -11.95 -15.02
C LEU A 398 13.01 -10.53 -15.38
N PHE A 399 12.52 -9.53 -14.63
CA PHE A 399 12.81 -8.11 -14.84
C PHE A 399 14.30 -7.79 -14.74
N LEU A 400 14.98 -8.39 -13.75
CA LEU A 400 16.42 -8.23 -13.55
C LEU A 400 17.27 -9.16 -14.43
N ARG A 401 16.65 -10.07 -15.18
CA ARG A 401 17.31 -11.12 -15.98
C ARG A 401 18.32 -11.93 -15.14
N ARG A 402 17.91 -12.32 -13.95
CA ARG A 402 18.70 -13.10 -12.99
C ARG A 402 17.93 -14.34 -12.56
N SER A 403 18.64 -15.46 -12.38
CA SER A 403 18.05 -16.63 -11.76
C SER A 403 17.69 -16.31 -10.30
N ARG A 404 16.56 -16.85 -9.84
CA ARG A 404 16.18 -16.76 -8.43
C ARG A 404 17.22 -17.53 -7.58
N PRO A 405 17.69 -16.98 -6.46
CA PRO A 405 18.46 -17.78 -5.51
C PRO A 405 17.63 -19.02 -5.11
N ILE A 406 18.26 -20.19 -5.14
CA ILE A 406 17.65 -21.42 -4.64
C ILE A 406 17.59 -21.25 -3.10
N GLU A 407 16.38 -21.19 -2.53
CA GLU A 407 16.16 -21.19 -1.09
C GLU A 407 16.44 -22.57 -0.47
#